data_4e0e7f2e606194240197443edc5e6dd0
#
_entry.id   4e0e7f2e606194240197443edc5e6dd0
#
_cell.length_a   1.000
_cell.length_b   1.000
_cell.length_c   1.000
_cell.angle_alpha   90.00
_cell.angle_beta   90.00
_cell.angle_gamma   90.00
#
_symmetry.space_group_name_H-M   'P 1'
#
loop_
_entity.id
_entity.type
_entity.pdbx_description
1 polymer ?
#
loop_
_entity_poly.entity_id
_entity_poly.type
_entity_poly.pdbx_seq_one_letter_code
_entity_poly.pdbx_strand_id
1 'polypeptide(L)'
;MTENTNSIILASEVEASKEALKNAPLAVKSSVAEAGMFASVAEPDEFRRKALTYNATQEALPMRSLIDSGEVIKPMGVIVRVDQIEQEQKDGSIVIENVPCVIIIDDNGVAYMSHSAMILNSIAALITTYGADVADWPEGIRLSVIEVRSNKGRLFHRLKIVF
;
A
#
# COMPACT_ATOMS: atom_id res chain seq x y z
N MET A 1 -16.23 10.81 22.07
CA MET A 1 -14.82 10.97 21.74
C MET A 1 -14.53 10.13 20.51
N THR A 2 -14.39 10.79 19.42
CA THR A 2 -13.97 10.11 18.21
C THR A 2 -12.47 9.88 18.30
N GLU A 3 -12.10 8.69 18.71
CA GLU A 3 -10.72 8.29 18.55
C GLU A 3 -10.42 8.25 17.05
N ASN A 4 -9.51 9.08 16.65
CA ASN A 4 -9.00 9.03 15.30
C ASN A 4 -8.09 7.81 15.19
N THR A 5 -8.72 6.63 15.04
CA THR A 5 -8.02 5.35 14.95
C THR A 5 -7.06 5.29 13.77
N ASN A 6 -7.19 6.22 12.80
CA ASN A 6 -6.33 6.29 11.64
C ASN A 6 -4.92 6.81 11.94
N SER A 7 -4.72 7.45 13.10
CA SER A 7 -3.41 7.98 13.50
C SER A 7 -2.63 7.07 14.45
N ILE A 8 -3.24 5.97 14.91
CA ILE A 8 -2.58 5.06 15.86
C ILE A 8 -2.01 3.87 15.10
N ILE A 9 -0.86 4.07 14.50
CA ILE A 9 -0.05 2.96 14.05
C ILE A 9 0.85 2.58 15.23
N LEU A 10 0.77 1.33 15.65
CA LEU A 10 1.62 0.83 16.72
C LEU A 10 3.09 0.96 16.31
N ALA A 11 3.96 1.30 17.27
CA ALA A 11 5.39 1.41 16.99
C ALA A 11 5.97 0.13 16.38
N SER A 12 5.47 -1.03 16.78
CA SER A 12 5.87 -2.31 16.19
C SER A 12 5.48 -2.44 14.72
N GLU A 13 4.34 -1.87 14.31
CA GLU A 13 3.92 -1.86 12.90
C GLU A 13 4.74 -0.88 12.07
N VAL A 14 5.11 0.27 12.63
CA VAL A 14 6.00 1.22 11.97
C VAL A 14 7.34 0.55 11.66
N GLU A 15 7.93 -0.13 12.63
CA GLU A 15 9.19 -0.84 12.43
C GLU A 15 9.06 -1.99 11.43
N ALA A 16 7.97 -2.75 11.47
CA ALA A 16 7.69 -3.81 10.50
C ALA A 16 7.54 -3.27 9.08
N SER A 17 6.89 -2.11 8.92
CA SER A 17 6.72 -1.46 7.61
C SER A 17 8.04 -0.94 7.06
N LYS A 18 8.89 -0.35 7.90
CA LYS A 18 10.25 0.08 7.52
C LYS A 18 11.10 -1.11 7.09
N GLU A 19 11.01 -2.21 7.81
CA GLU A 19 11.73 -3.44 7.47
C GLU A 19 11.23 -4.03 6.14
N ALA A 20 9.93 -4.02 5.90
CA ALA A 20 9.34 -4.46 4.65
C ALA A 20 9.86 -3.64 3.46
N LEU A 21 10.02 -2.33 3.62
CA LEU A 21 10.59 -1.47 2.58
C LEU A 21 12.07 -1.79 2.33
N LYS A 22 12.86 -2.05 3.37
CA LYS A 22 14.26 -2.46 3.22
C LYS A 22 14.40 -3.75 2.43
N ASN A 23 13.46 -4.68 2.59
CA ASN A 23 13.46 -5.99 1.94
C ASN A 23 12.73 -5.99 0.60
N ALA A 24 12.17 -4.85 0.20
CA ALA A 24 11.47 -4.71 -1.08
C ALA A 24 12.44 -4.84 -2.26
N PRO A 25 11.92 -5.20 -3.46
CA PRO A 25 12.73 -5.24 -4.67
C PRO A 25 13.47 -3.92 -4.91
N LEU A 26 14.65 -4.01 -5.51
CA LEU A 26 15.52 -2.85 -5.75
C LEU A 26 14.80 -1.74 -6.52
N ALA A 27 13.98 -2.10 -7.51
CA ALA A 27 13.21 -1.12 -8.29
C ALA A 27 12.31 -0.25 -7.40
N VAL A 28 11.71 -0.83 -6.37
CA VAL A 28 10.84 -0.11 -5.43
C VAL A 28 11.67 0.78 -4.49
N LYS A 29 12.63 0.19 -3.79
CA LYS A 29 13.39 0.94 -2.79
C LYS A 29 14.29 2.01 -3.39
N SER A 30 14.85 1.79 -4.59
CA SER A 30 15.64 2.81 -5.29
C SER A 30 14.78 3.99 -5.70
N SER A 31 13.59 3.74 -6.26
CA SER A 31 12.67 4.81 -6.66
C SER A 31 12.18 5.63 -5.47
N VAL A 32 11.87 4.97 -4.36
CA VAL A 32 11.48 5.67 -3.12
C VAL A 32 12.63 6.52 -2.59
N ALA A 33 13.86 5.99 -2.60
CA ALA A 33 15.04 6.71 -2.11
C ALA A 33 15.41 7.90 -3.00
N GLU A 34 15.34 7.76 -4.32
CA GLU A 34 15.81 8.76 -5.28
C GLU A 34 14.74 9.78 -5.66
N ALA A 35 13.49 9.32 -5.83
CA ALA A 35 12.39 10.14 -6.32
C ALA A 35 11.27 10.33 -5.28
N GLY A 36 11.39 9.76 -4.09
CA GLY A 36 10.38 9.81 -3.04
C GLY A 36 9.22 8.86 -3.23
N MET A 37 9.13 8.20 -4.38
CA MET A 37 7.98 7.38 -4.72
C MET A 37 8.36 6.37 -5.81
N PHE A 38 7.86 5.15 -5.66
CA PHE A 38 7.78 4.19 -6.76
C PHE A 38 6.36 4.23 -7.30
N ALA A 39 6.19 4.30 -8.61
CA ALA A 39 4.87 4.23 -9.24
C ALA A 39 4.95 3.44 -10.54
N SER A 40 4.03 2.50 -10.71
CA SER A 40 3.84 1.77 -11.95
C SER A 40 2.35 1.71 -12.24
N VAL A 41 1.91 2.35 -13.31
CA VAL A 41 0.51 2.42 -13.71
C VAL A 41 0.39 1.95 -15.17
N ALA A 42 -0.45 0.95 -15.40
CA ALA A 42 -0.62 0.31 -16.71
C ALA A 42 -1.58 1.10 -17.62
N GLU A 43 -1.37 2.40 -17.73
CA GLU A 43 -2.10 3.27 -18.63
C GLU A 43 -1.14 3.78 -19.70
N PRO A 44 -1.33 3.45 -20.98
CA PRO A 44 -0.39 3.84 -22.03
C PRO A 44 -0.39 5.34 -22.34
N ASP A 45 -1.50 6.05 -22.14
CA ASP A 45 -1.55 7.49 -22.35
C ASP A 45 -0.83 8.21 -21.20
N GLU A 46 0.21 8.98 -21.52
CA GLU A 46 1.04 9.65 -20.52
C GLU A 46 0.25 10.62 -19.65
N PHE A 47 -0.62 11.41 -20.27
CA PHE A 47 -1.43 12.36 -19.49
C PHE A 47 -2.35 11.65 -18.51
N ARG A 48 -3.06 10.62 -18.96
CA ARG A 48 -3.97 9.83 -18.12
C ARG A 48 -3.20 9.11 -17.02
N ARG A 49 -2.05 8.54 -17.35
CA ARG A 49 -1.20 7.83 -16.39
C ARG A 49 -0.77 8.75 -15.24
N LYS A 50 -0.30 9.96 -15.59
CA LYS A 50 0.10 10.95 -14.59
C LYS A 50 -1.09 11.45 -13.77
N ALA A 51 -2.24 11.65 -14.41
CA ALA A 51 -3.47 12.06 -13.72
C ALA A 51 -3.96 10.99 -12.74
N LEU A 52 -3.96 9.71 -13.14
CA LEU A 52 -4.31 8.61 -12.27
C LEU A 52 -3.36 8.51 -11.07
N THR A 53 -2.07 8.66 -11.31
CA THR A 53 -1.06 8.67 -10.25
C THR A 53 -1.30 9.82 -9.27
N TYR A 54 -1.48 11.01 -9.79
CA TYR A 54 -1.73 12.20 -8.95
C TYR A 54 -3.00 12.02 -8.11
N ASN A 55 -4.11 11.65 -8.74
CA ASN A 55 -5.38 11.47 -8.03
C ASN A 55 -5.27 10.38 -6.95
N ALA A 56 -4.57 9.30 -7.25
CA ALA A 56 -4.36 8.23 -6.28
C ALA A 56 -3.60 8.72 -5.03
N THR A 57 -2.64 9.62 -5.21
CA THR A 57 -1.89 10.17 -4.06
C THR A 57 -2.73 11.13 -3.22
N GLN A 58 -3.82 11.68 -3.75
CA GLN A 58 -4.66 12.66 -3.07
C GLN A 58 -5.96 12.08 -2.49
N GLU A 59 -6.52 11.06 -3.11
CA GLU A 59 -7.89 10.61 -2.84
C GLU A 59 -8.01 9.11 -2.57
N ALA A 60 -6.94 8.45 -2.14
CA ALA A 60 -7.00 7.03 -1.87
C ALA A 60 -7.92 6.70 -0.70
N LEU A 61 -8.76 5.68 -0.88
CA LEU A 61 -9.60 5.13 0.17
C LEU A 61 -8.80 4.16 1.05
N PRO A 62 -9.19 3.96 2.32
CA PRO A 62 -8.55 2.92 3.13
C PRO A 62 -8.76 1.55 2.49
N MET A 63 -7.71 0.73 2.46
CA MET A 63 -7.80 -0.62 1.90
C MET A 63 -8.76 -1.52 2.70
N ARG A 64 -9.04 -1.16 3.95
CA ARG A 64 -10.06 -1.83 4.76
C ARG A 64 -11.44 -1.83 4.10
N SER A 65 -11.75 -0.83 3.28
CA SER A 65 -13.03 -0.79 2.57
C SER A 65 -13.23 -2.01 1.65
N LEU A 66 -12.15 -2.58 1.13
CA LEU A 66 -12.19 -3.79 0.31
C LEU A 66 -12.49 -5.04 1.15
N ILE A 67 -12.03 -5.07 2.40
CA ILE A 67 -12.36 -6.15 3.33
C ILE A 67 -13.85 -6.09 3.66
N ASP A 68 -14.34 -4.91 4.00
CA ASP A 68 -15.72 -4.71 4.44
C ASP A 68 -16.72 -5.01 3.31
N SER A 69 -16.38 -4.67 2.07
CA SER A 69 -17.24 -4.94 0.91
C SER A 69 -17.06 -6.34 0.34
N GLY A 70 -15.93 -7.00 0.60
CA GLY A 70 -15.56 -8.27 -0.04
C GLY A 70 -15.25 -8.13 -1.52
N GLU A 71 -15.03 -6.92 -1.99
CA GLU A 71 -14.80 -6.63 -3.40
C GLU A 71 -13.41 -7.09 -3.84
N VAL A 72 -13.36 -7.70 -5.03
CA VAL A 72 -12.12 -8.13 -5.69
C VAL A 72 -11.77 -7.08 -6.74
N ILE A 73 -10.51 -6.69 -6.80
CA ILE A 73 -10.06 -5.64 -7.71
C ILE A 73 -9.11 -6.19 -8.77
N LYS A 74 -9.15 -5.60 -9.96
CA LYS A 74 -8.12 -5.79 -10.97
C LYS A 74 -7.08 -4.67 -10.80
N PRO A 75 -5.82 -5.00 -10.46
CA PRO A 75 -4.81 -3.97 -10.28
C PRO A 75 -4.44 -3.33 -11.63
N MET A 76 -4.50 -2.02 -11.69
CA MET A 76 -4.05 -1.22 -12.82
C MET A 76 -2.78 -0.46 -12.47
N GLY A 77 -2.55 -0.17 -11.21
CA GLY A 77 -1.38 0.56 -10.78
C GLY A 77 -1.00 0.27 -9.33
N VAL A 78 0.28 0.46 -9.04
CA VAL A 78 0.84 0.33 -7.70
C VAL A 78 1.75 1.52 -7.43
N ILE A 79 1.58 2.12 -6.27
CA ILE A 79 2.43 3.20 -5.79
C ILE A 79 2.94 2.81 -4.41
N VAL A 80 4.23 3.04 -4.17
CA VAL A 80 4.85 2.92 -2.84
C VAL A 80 5.51 4.24 -2.53
N ARG A 81 5.13 4.84 -1.42
CA ARG A 81 5.70 6.11 -0.95
C ARG A 81 5.90 6.06 0.56
N VAL A 82 6.56 7.07 1.11
CA VAL A 82 6.71 7.21 2.56
C VAL A 82 5.88 8.39 3.02
N ASP A 83 4.98 8.16 3.95
CA ASP A 83 4.15 9.18 4.57
C ASP A 83 4.73 9.59 5.91
N GLN A 84 4.57 10.86 6.27
CA GLN A 84 4.87 11.35 7.61
C GLN A 84 3.61 11.24 8.46
N ILE A 85 3.69 10.48 9.54
CA ILE A 85 2.58 10.28 10.47
C ILE A 85 2.96 10.84 11.83
N GLU A 86 2.08 11.66 12.39
CA GLU A 86 2.23 12.18 13.74
C GLU A 86 1.69 11.17 14.73
N GLN A 87 2.51 10.80 15.73
CA GLN A 87 2.11 9.93 16.83
C GLN A 87 2.21 10.70 18.13
N GLU A 88 1.09 10.75 18.86
CA GLU A 88 1.09 11.30 20.21
C GLU A 88 1.59 10.24 21.19
N GLN A 89 2.61 10.59 21.96
CA GLN A 89 3.18 9.73 22.99
C GLN A 89 2.38 9.84 24.28
N LYS A 90 2.59 8.90 25.21
CA LYS A 90 1.90 8.88 26.52
C LYS A 90 2.15 10.13 27.35
N ASP A 91 3.26 10.81 27.14
CA ASP A 91 3.62 12.05 27.84
C ASP A 91 3.05 13.31 27.17
N GLY A 92 2.26 13.14 26.09
CA GLY A 92 1.68 14.24 25.31
C GLY A 92 2.58 14.80 24.22
N SER A 93 3.84 14.34 24.12
CA SER A 93 4.74 14.76 23.03
C SER A 93 4.31 14.15 21.70
N ILE A 94 4.59 14.86 20.59
CA ILE A 94 4.30 14.39 19.25
C ILE A 94 5.61 13.96 18.61
N VAL A 95 5.64 12.73 18.09
CA VAL A 95 6.74 12.19 17.31
C VAL A 95 6.29 12.00 15.87
N ILE A 96 7.09 12.48 14.92
CA ILE A 96 6.84 12.29 13.50
C ILE A 96 7.55 11.01 13.05
N GLU A 97 6.78 10.07 12.50
CA GLU A 97 7.31 8.83 11.97
C GLU A 97 7.14 8.78 10.45
N ASN A 98 8.14 8.28 9.76
CA ASN A 98 8.09 8.02 8.32
C ASN A 98 7.64 6.58 8.11
N VAL A 99 6.45 6.40 7.54
CA VAL A 99 5.84 5.09 7.38
C VAL A 99 5.58 4.80 5.90
N PRO A 100 6.06 3.68 5.37
CA PRO A 100 5.74 3.29 4.01
C PRO A 100 4.24 3.12 3.80
N CYS A 101 3.75 3.59 2.66
CA CYS A 101 2.36 3.50 2.25
C CYS A 101 2.29 2.83 0.89
N VAL A 102 1.41 1.84 0.75
CA VAL A 102 1.09 1.20 -0.53
C VAL A 102 -0.24 1.72 -1.00
N ILE A 103 -0.30 2.11 -2.26
CA ILE A 103 -1.54 2.49 -2.94
C ILE A 103 -1.73 1.54 -4.12
N ILE A 104 -2.92 0.97 -4.26
CA ILE A 104 -3.29 0.16 -5.42
C ILE A 104 -4.40 0.90 -6.15
N ILE A 105 -4.23 1.07 -7.46
CA ILE A 105 -5.26 1.65 -8.33
C ILE A 105 -5.93 0.50 -9.06
N ASP A 106 -7.26 0.43 -9.00
CA ASP A 106 -8.01 -0.58 -9.75
C ASP A 106 -8.31 -0.14 -11.19
N ASP A 107 -8.89 -1.02 -11.97
CA ASP A 107 -9.20 -0.76 -13.37
C ASP A 107 -10.33 0.27 -13.59
N ASN A 108 -11.01 0.67 -12.53
CA ASN A 108 -11.96 1.79 -12.55
C ASN A 108 -11.32 3.12 -12.16
N GLY A 109 -10.02 3.12 -11.86
CA GLY A 109 -9.30 4.31 -11.43
C GLY A 109 -9.44 4.62 -9.95
N VAL A 110 -10.09 3.75 -9.18
CA VAL A 110 -10.22 3.94 -7.73
C VAL A 110 -8.94 3.48 -7.03
N ALA A 111 -8.46 4.30 -6.12
CA ALA A 111 -7.24 4.02 -5.37
C ALA A 111 -7.55 3.61 -3.93
N TYR A 112 -6.77 2.66 -3.43
CA TYR A 112 -6.86 2.14 -2.07
C TYR A 112 -5.49 2.17 -1.42
N MET A 113 -5.40 2.60 -0.17
CA MET A 113 -4.13 2.77 0.53
C MET A 113 -4.05 1.95 1.81
N SER A 114 -2.83 1.56 2.17
CA SER A 114 -2.54 0.87 3.42
C SER A 114 -1.11 1.18 3.88
N HIS A 115 -0.94 1.31 5.19
CA HIS A 115 0.39 1.39 5.83
C HIS A 115 0.83 0.03 6.39
N SER A 116 0.09 -1.03 6.12
CA SER A 116 0.39 -2.37 6.62
C SER A 116 1.68 -2.93 6.02
N ALA A 117 2.57 -3.42 6.88
CA ALA A 117 3.77 -4.12 6.46
C ALA A 117 3.46 -5.35 5.60
N MET A 118 2.39 -6.07 5.93
CA MET A 118 2.02 -7.28 5.20
C MET A 118 1.48 -6.96 3.80
N ILE A 119 0.81 -5.83 3.63
CA ILE A 119 0.40 -5.36 2.30
C ILE A 119 1.64 -5.02 1.47
N LEU A 120 2.61 -4.33 2.05
CA LEU A 120 3.87 -4.02 1.35
C LEU A 120 4.62 -5.31 0.98
N ASN A 121 4.68 -6.29 1.88
CA ASN A 121 5.26 -7.60 1.58
C ASN A 121 4.51 -8.32 0.46
N SER A 122 3.20 -8.23 0.43
CA SER A 122 2.38 -8.80 -0.65
C SER A 122 2.70 -8.15 -1.99
N ILE A 123 2.80 -6.83 -2.04
CA ILE A 123 3.17 -6.10 -3.26
C ILE A 123 4.58 -6.46 -3.69
N ALA A 124 5.52 -6.54 -2.75
CA ALA A 124 6.89 -6.96 -3.05
C ALA A 124 6.94 -8.36 -3.67
N ALA A 125 6.14 -9.28 -3.16
CA ALA A 125 6.03 -10.64 -3.71
C ALA A 125 5.41 -10.65 -5.12
N LEU A 126 4.39 -9.83 -5.36
CA LEU A 126 3.79 -9.68 -6.69
C LEU A 126 4.79 -9.12 -7.70
N ILE A 127 5.54 -8.11 -7.31
CA ILE A 127 6.58 -7.51 -8.15
C ILE A 127 7.70 -8.53 -8.45
N THR A 128 8.12 -9.29 -7.45
CA THR A 128 9.12 -10.34 -7.64
C THR A 128 8.62 -11.42 -8.59
N THR A 129 7.34 -11.77 -8.52
CA THR A 129 6.73 -12.82 -9.33
C THR A 129 6.45 -12.38 -10.76
N TYR A 130 5.89 -11.19 -10.93
CA TYR A 130 5.35 -10.74 -12.23
C TYR A 130 6.12 -9.57 -12.84
N GLY A 131 6.98 -8.91 -12.09
CA GLY A 131 7.75 -7.77 -12.56
C GLY A 131 7.32 -6.44 -11.93
N ALA A 132 8.21 -5.45 -12.00
CA ALA A 132 7.98 -4.13 -11.43
C ALA A 132 7.02 -3.27 -12.27
N ASP A 133 6.78 -3.64 -13.53
CA ASP A 133 5.85 -2.94 -14.40
C ASP A 133 4.50 -3.66 -14.38
N VAL A 134 3.49 -3.00 -13.82
CA VAL A 134 2.13 -3.56 -13.71
C VAL A 134 1.54 -3.88 -15.10
N ALA A 135 1.99 -3.19 -16.15
CA ALA A 135 1.56 -3.49 -17.51
C ALA A 135 1.97 -4.92 -17.96
N ASP A 136 3.01 -5.50 -17.35
CA ASP A 136 3.47 -6.85 -17.64
C ASP A 136 2.75 -7.93 -16.83
N TRP A 137 1.90 -7.53 -15.87
CA TRP A 137 1.16 -8.50 -15.06
C TRP A 137 0.08 -9.19 -15.89
N PRO A 138 -0.27 -10.45 -15.57
CA PRO A 138 -1.33 -11.16 -16.30
C PRO A 138 -2.66 -10.42 -16.25
N GLU A 139 -3.34 -10.34 -17.39
CA GLU A 139 -4.64 -9.66 -17.50
C GLU A 139 -5.70 -10.23 -16.56
N GLY A 140 -5.63 -11.52 -16.31
CA GLY A 140 -6.60 -12.20 -15.44
C GLY A 140 -6.36 -12.03 -13.95
N ILE A 141 -5.29 -11.34 -13.55
CA ILE A 141 -4.98 -11.20 -12.13
C ILE A 141 -6.07 -10.40 -11.41
N ARG A 142 -6.51 -10.94 -10.29
CA ARG A 142 -7.49 -10.30 -9.40
C ARG A 142 -6.96 -10.38 -7.99
N LEU A 143 -7.11 -9.31 -7.24
CA LEU A 143 -6.64 -9.22 -5.87
C LEU A 143 -7.79 -9.06 -4.90
N SER A 144 -7.74 -9.81 -3.83
CA SER A 144 -8.61 -9.67 -2.66
C SER A 144 -7.77 -9.23 -1.47
N VAL A 145 -8.29 -8.31 -0.68
CA VAL A 145 -7.67 -7.96 0.60
C VAL A 145 -8.29 -8.84 1.67
N ILE A 146 -7.46 -9.61 2.35
CA ILE A 146 -7.94 -10.51 3.39
C ILE A 146 -7.38 -10.11 4.75
N GLU A 147 -8.18 -10.35 5.78
CA GLU A 147 -7.79 -10.15 7.16
C GLU A 147 -7.31 -11.48 7.73
N VAL A 148 -6.12 -11.47 8.32
CA VAL A 148 -5.49 -12.66 8.89
C VAL A 148 -5.23 -12.39 10.37
N ARG A 149 -5.51 -13.39 11.21
CA ARG A 149 -5.22 -13.33 12.64
C ARG A 149 -3.93 -14.07 12.93
N SER A 150 -2.97 -13.39 13.59
CA SER A 150 -1.74 -14.02 14.05
C SER A 150 -2.00 -14.93 15.25
N ASN A 151 -1.00 -15.76 15.60
CA ASN A 151 -1.06 -16.63 16.78
C ASN A 151 -1.28 -15.85 18.10
N LYS A 152 -0.90 -14.56 18.11
CA LYS A 152 -1.09 -13.66 19.25
C LYS A 152 -2.43 -12.93 19.22
N GLY A 153 -3.32 -13.28 18.30
CA GLY A 153 -4.63 -12.65 18.15
C GLY A 153 -4.63 -11.30 17.46
N ARG A 154 -3.46 -10.83 16.94
CA ARG A 154 -3.36 -9.57 16.23
C ARG A 154 -3.88 -9.73 14.80
N LEU A 155 -4.73 -8.79 14.35
CA LEU A 155 -5.25 -8.76 12.99
C LEU A 155 -4.30 -7.98 12.08
N PHE A 156 -4.06 -8.51 10.90
CA PHE A 156 -3.33 -7.80 9.85
C PHE A 156 -3.94 -8.13 8.48
N HIS A 157 -3.63 -7.29 7.49
CA HIS A 157 -4.16 -7.40 6.14
C HIS A 157 -3.07 -7.89 5.19
N ARG A 158 -3.45 -8.69 4.21
CA ARG A 158 -2.58 -9.07 3.11
C ARG A 158 -3.37 -9.19 1.82
N LEU A 159 -2.67 -9.24 0.69
CA LEU A 159 -3.28 -9.45 -0.62
C LEU A 159 -3.27 -10.94 -0.95
N LYS A 160 -4.32 -11.37 -1.63
CA LYS A 160 -4.43 -12.72 -2.15
C LYS A 160 -4.85 -12.65 -3.62
N ILE A 161 -4.23 -13.47 -4.46
CA ILE A 161 -4.67 -13.63 -5.84
C ILE A 161 -5.88 -14.55 -5.86
N VAL A 162 -6.91 -14.12 -6.59
CA VAL A 162 -8.16 -14.88 -6.76
C VAL A 162 -8.22 -15.37 -8.20
N PHE A 163 -8.59 -16.63 -8.37
CA PHE A 163 -8.71 -17.27 -9.69
C PHE A 163 -10.16 -17.31 -10.16
#